data_63d6edad16273e7ca0c8596b6eb8336c
#
_entry.id   63d6edad16273e7ca0c8596b6eb8336c
#
_cell.length_a   1.000
_cell.length_b   1.000
_cell.length_c   1.000
_cell.angle_alpha   90.00
_cell.angle_beta   90.00
_cell.angle_gamma   90.00
#
_symmetry.space_group_name_H-M   'P 1'
#
loop_
_entity.id
_entity.type
_entity.pdbx_description
1 polymer ?
#
loop_
_entity_poly.entity_id
_entity_poly.type
_entity_poly.pdbx_seq_one_letter_code
_entity_poly.pdbx_strand_id
1 'polypeptide(L)'
;DRLYTEVFSHYGGASVYAVDADGNPTSTLPATVSPVVYAHSTTYSVDVDKDGLGGANVPKYAYAENDSRLLAMASEQLEGKGLIIVSGAAFMSNFEVQATISDNGSEKNYSNYKICENLLRAINPVKVTDIATVQAQTEAGHKYTIEGVVTSNASGYDKATAFFDCIYVQDETGGINCFPVAGEFKIGDVVRVTGVTETYQGENELQVSSIEKIGETTPVTPKTVTSTQINDGSVLGQLVTLKGFVVGYEMADGLVQTILVRDSEGKIARVFIDGYITTSYDVKNLSIGCEISATGLASYDNTFVLADGTEMAPRIRIRDRNDVVCTAHEHTFGEWVVTTAPTCTQDGLETRTCSACGEVETRVIPAAGHDYKDGKCTVCGETDPNYKPDQPTQPGVKTGDESNT
;
A
#
# COMPACT_ATOMS: atom_id res chain seq x y z
N ASP A 1 14.37 -14.46 -21.07
CA ASP A 1 15.54 -15.29 -21.42
C ASP A 1 16.45 -15.48 -20.22
N ARG A 2 16.08 -16.43 -19.33
CA ARG A 2 17.01 -16.84 -18.25
C ARG A 2 17.90 -17.95 -18.80
N LEU A 3 19.11 -17.60 -19.21
CA LEU A 3 20.18 -18.56 -19.39
C LEU A 3 20.54 -19.10 -18.00
N TYR A 4 20.05 -20.29 -17.69
CA TYR A 4 20.50 -21.00 -16.50
C TYR A 4 21.95 -21.45 -16.72
N THR A 5 22.86 -20.97 -15.91
CA THR A 5 24.25 -21.45 -15.85
C THR A 5 24.39 -22.70 -14.97
N GLU A 6 23.25 -23.33 -14.63
CA GLU A 6 23.21 -24.50 -13.75
C GLU A 6 23.51 -25.79 -14.50
N VAL A 7 24.10 -26.74 -13.79
CA VAL A 7 24.46 -28.05 -14.34
C VAL A 7 23.26 -29.00 -14.20
N PHE A 8 22.89 -29.65 -15.29
CA PHE A 8 21.86 -30.68 -15.32
C PHE A 8 22.46 -32.06 -15.54
N SER A 9 21.89 -33.07 -14.88
CA SER A 9 22.25 -34.46 -15.13
C SER A 9 21.47 -34.97 -16.35
N HIS A 10 22.17 -35.51 -17.32
CA HIS A 10 21.63 -36.11 -18.51
C HIS A 10 22.29 -37.48 -18.71
N TYR A 11 21.70 -38.50 -18.13
CA TYR A 11 22.30 -39.84 -18.11
C TYR A 11 21.82 -40.70 -19.31
N GLY A 12 22.78 -41.26 -20.05
CA GLY A 12 22.51 -42.19 -21.15
C GLY A 12 21.78 -41.60 -22.32
N GLY A 13 21.89 -40.26 -22.52
CA GLY A 13 21.07 -39.54 -23.47
C GLY A 13 21.62 -39.52 -24.90
N ALA A 14 20.71 -39.32 -25.87
CA ALA A 14 21.00 -38.98 -27.24
C ALA A 14 20.94 -37.46 -27.47
N SER A 15 21.60 -36.99 -28.52
CA SER A 15 21.40 -35.62 -29.00
C SER A 15 20.08 -35.48 -29.74
N VAL A 16 19.50 -34.27 -29.69
CA VAL A 16 18.32 -33.85 -30.44
C VAL A 16 18.78 -32.99 -31.61
N TYR A 17 18.26 -33.20 -32.79
CA TYR A 17 18.58 -32.39 -33.97
C TYR A 17 17.33 -32.19 -34.82
N ALA A 18 17.33 -31.15 -35.63
CA ALA A 18 16.30 -30.92 -36.62
C ALA A 18 16.62 -31.71 -37.88
N VAL A 19 15.59 -32.01 -38.69
CA VAL A 19 15.73 -32.56 -40.02
C VAL A 19 15.18 -31.58 -41.05
N ASP A 20 15.79 -31.55 -42.22
CA ASP A 20 15.27 -30.82 -43.37
C ASP A 20 14.05 -31.52 -44.00
N ALA A 21 13.53 -30.96 -45.08
CA ALA A 21 12.37 -31.52 -45.79
C ALA A 21 12.63 -32.91 -46.40
N ASP A 22 13.87 -33.26 -46.63
CA ASP A 22 14.30 -34.54 -47.18
C ASP A 22 14.68 -35.56 -46.11
N GLY A 23 14.54 -35.17 -44.81
CA GLY A 23 14.83 -36.01 -43.66
C GLY A 23 16.30 -36.00 -43.24
N ASN A 24 17.15 -35.15 -43.84
CA ASN A 24 18.54 -35.08 -43.44
C ASN A 24 18.72 -34.21 -42.20
N PRO A 25 19.61 -34.59 -41.29
CA PRO A 25 19.94 -33.78 -40.12
C PRO A 25 20.48 -32.37 -40.48
N THR A 26 19.99 -31.37 -39.76
CA THR A 26 20.41 -29.99 -39.97
C THR A 26 20.77 -29.34 -38.62
N SER A 27 21.72 -28.44 -38.67
CA SER A 27 22.11 -27.62 -37.49
C SER A 27 21.18 -26.43 -37.27
N THR A 28 20.32 -26.12 -38.23
CA THR A 28 19.39 -24.99 -38.13
C THR A 28 18.08 -25.45 -37.54
N LEU A 29 17.75 -24.97 -36.35
CA LEU A 29 16.44 -25.19 -35.74
C LEU A 29 15.37 -24.38 -36.49
N PRO A 30 14.15 -24.90 -36.67
CA PRO A 30 13.02 -24.12 -37.10
C PRO A 30 12.81 -22.91 -36.20
N ALA A 31 12.31 -21.81 -36.74
CA ALA A 31 12.11 -20.57 -36.01
C ALA A 31 11.15 -20.68 -34.80
N THR A 32 10.28 -21.72 -34.83
CA THR A 32 9.32 -22.03 -33.76
C THR A 32 9.91 -22.90 -32.67
N VAL A 33 11.10 -23.47 -32.89
CA VAL A 33 11.76 -24.40 -31.96
C VAL A 33 12.82 -23.65 -31.14
N SER A 34 12.69 -23.75 -29.82
CA SER A 34 13.63 -23.19 -28.88
C SER A 34 14.52 -24.24 -28.24
N PRO A 35 15.84 -24.03 -28.18
CA PRO A 35 16.73 -24.91 -27.42
C PRO A 35 16.47 -24.74 -25.93
N VAL A 36 16.39 -25.83 -25.19
CA VAL A 36 16.17 -25.85 -23.74
C VAL A 36 17.43 -26.22 -22.98
N VAL A 37 18.10 -27.29 -23.39
CA VAL A 37 19.32 -27.79 -22.75
C VAL A 37 20.38 -28.11 -23.80
N TYR A 38 21.56 -27.55 -23.60
CA TYR A 38 22.74 -27.95 -24.36
C TYR A 38 23.65 -28.84 -23.52
N ALA A 39 24.23 -29.84 -24.14
CA ALA A 39 25.31 -30.63 -23.54
C ALA A 39 26.54 -29.75 -23.33
N HIS A 40 27.45 -30.23 -22.44
CA HIS A 40 28.72 -29.54 -22.23
C HIS A 40 29.55 -29.51 -23.50
N SER A 41 30.37 -28.48 -23.68
CA SER A 41 31.21 -28.29 -24.89
C SER A 41 32.20 -29.42 -25.20
N THR A 42 32.49 -30.27 -24.22
CA THR A 42 33.35 -31.45 -24.41
C THR A 42 32.58 -32.72 -24.75
N THR A 43 31.25 -32.66 -24.85
CA THR A 43 30.39 -33.80 -25.17
C THR A 43 30.40 -34.03 -26.68
N TYR A 44 30.46 -35.28 -27.06
CA TYR A 44 30.34 -35.73 -28.45
C TYR A 44 29.28 -36.82 -28.59
N SER A 45 28.65 -36.88 -29.74
CA SER A 45 27.66 -37.92 -30.09
C SER A 45 28.33 -39.09 -30.77
N VAL A 46 27.92 -40.30 -30.43
CA VAL A 46 28.40 -41.54 -31.03
C VAL A 46 27.18 -42.35 -31.52
N ASP A 47 27.23 -42.79 -32.75
CA ASP A 47 26.23 -43.73 -33.32
C ASP A 47 26.50 -45.15 -32.77
N VAL A 48 25.63 -45.61 -31.88
CA VAL A 48 25.81 -46.92 -31.19
C VAL A 48 25.20 -48.07 -31.93
N ASP A 49 24.16 -47.84 -32.72
CA ASP A 49 23.46 -48.87 -33.46
C ASP A 49 23.90 -49.01 -34.93
N LYS A 50 24.70 -48.07 -35.40
CA LYS A 50 25.35 -48.05 -36.72
C LYS A 50 24.35 -48.00 -37.88
N ASP A 51 23.20 -47.40 -37.64
CA ASP A 51 22.17 -47.21 -38.69
C ASP A 51 22.51 -46.03 -39.65
N GLY A 52 23.57 -45.29 -39.35
CA GLY A 52 24.04 -44.16 -40.12
C GLY A 52 23.30 -42.85 -39.77
N LEU A 53 22.34 -42.92 -38.88
CA LEU A 53 21.59 -41.76 -38.37
C LEU A 53 22.22 -41.35 -37.05
N GLY A 54 23.01 -40.34 -37.03
CA GLY A 54 23.66 -39.87 -35.82
C GLY A 54 25.11 -40.36 -35.63
N GLY A 55 25.68 -40.94 -36.58
CA GLY A 55 26.99 -41.12 -37.00
C GLY A 55 28.07 -41.58 -36.05
N ALA A 56 28.20 -42.91 -35.89
CA ALA A 56 29.42 -43.49 -35.37
C ALA A 56 30.63 -42.89 -36.04
N ASN A 57 31.50 -42.34 -35.34
CA ASN A 57 32.72 -41.71 -35.87
C ASN A 57 32.47 -40.51 -36.78
N VAL A 58 31.25 -40.04 -36.85
CA VAL A 58 30.88 -38.91 -37.68
C VAL A 58 30.13 -37.91 -36.81
N PRO A 59 30.85 -37.03 -36.19
CA PRO A 59 30.23 -35.89 -35.52
C PRO A 59 29.52 -34.93 -36.48
N LYS A 60 29.24 -35.38 -37.74
CA LYS A 60 28.55 -34.53 -38.72
C LYS A 60 27.13 -34.16 -38.37
N TYR A 61 26.55 -34.86 -37.43
CA TYR A 61 25.30 -34.48 -36.80
C TYR A 61 25.51 -33.63 -35.55
N ALA A 62 26.74 -33.58 -35.13
CA ALA A 62 27.12 -32.81 -34.00
C ALA A 62 27.13 -31.37 -34.44
N TYR A 63 26.37 -30.59 -33.80
CA TYR A 63 26.60 -29.16 -33.67
C TYR A 63 28.04 -28.85 -33.22
N ALA A 64 28.79 -29.88 -32.92
CA ALA A 64 30.15 -29.85 -32.45
C ALA A 64 31.17 -29.25 -33.42
N GLU A 65 30.88 -29.20 -34.71
CA GLU A 65 31.83 -28.58 -35.66
C GLU A 65 31.79 -27.06 -35.64
N ASN A 66 30.65 -26.42 -35.31
CA ASN A 66 30.47 -24.98 -35.39
C ASN A 66 30.17 -24.28 -34.06
N ASP A 67 29.59 -24.98 -33.09
CA ASP A 67 29.14 -24.36 -31.82
C ASP A 67 29.58 -25.13 -30.56
N SER A 68 30.28 -26.23 -30.71
CA SER A 68 30.80 -27.07 -29.63
C SER A 68 29.75 -27.59 -28.64
N ARG A 69 28.47 -27.49 -28.96
CA ARG A 69 27.38 -27.90 -28.05
C ARG A 69 26.35 -28.76 -28.78
N LEU A 70 26.08 -29.92 -28.21
CA LEU A 70 25.01 -30.79 -28.65
C LEU A 70 23.71 -30.39 -27.96
N LEU A 71 22.64 -30.27 -28.72
CA LEU A 71 21.32 -30.04 -28.17
C LEU A 71 20.79 -31.31 -27.51
N ALA A 72 20.49 -31.26 -26.23
CA ALA A 72 19.96 -32.38 -25.46
C ALA A 72 18.43 -32.30 -25.27
N MET A 73 17.88 -31.11 -25.35
CA MET A 73 16.44 -30.88 -25.21
C MET A 73 16.02 -29.63 -25.99
N ALA A 74 14.88 -29.74 -26.68
CA ALA A 74 14.25 -28.64 -27.40
C ALA A 74 12.75 -28.56 -27.05
N SER A 75 12.16 -27.41 -27.25
CA SER A 75 10.73 -27.20 -27.10
C SER A 75 10.14 -26.39 -28.25
N GLU A 76 8.87 -26.67 -28.58
CA GLU A 76 8.11 -25.91 -29.54
C GLU A 76 6.73 -25.58 -28.98
N GLN A 77 6.36 -24.30 -28.98
CA GLN A 77 5.01 -23.87 -28.66
C GLN A 77 4.16 -23.88 -29.92
N LEU A 78 3.21 -24.77 -29.99
CA LEU A 78 2.24 -24.83 -31.09
C LEU A 78 1.09 -23.88 -30.82
N GLU A 79 0.81 -22.99 -31.76
CA GLU A 79 -0.28 -22.04 -31.66
C GLU A 79 -1.63 -22.74 -31.47
N GLY A 80 -2.30 -22.47 -30.36
CA GLY A 80 -3.60 -23.07 -30.02
C GLY A 80 -3.58 -24.56 -29.67
N LYS A 81 -2.41 -25.22 -29.59
CA LYS A 81 -2.31 -26.69 -29.41
C LYS A 81 -1.47 -27.12 -28.21
N GLY A 82 -0.68 -26.25 -27.64
CA GLY A 82 0.15 -26.59 -26.48
C GLY A 82 1.64 -26.65 -26.75
N LEU A 83 2.41 -27.12 -25.76
CA LEU A 83 3.86 -27.20 -25.78
C LEU A 83 4.32 -28.62 -26.07
N ILE A 84 5.20 -28.77 -27.07
CA ILE A 84 5.92 -30.02 -27.36
C ILE A 84 7.33 -29.88 -26.78
N ILE A 85 7.82 -30.93 -26.11
CA ILE A 85 9.17 -31.02 -25.61
C ILE A 85 9.78 -32.34 -26.09
N VAL A 86 10.92 -32.24 -26.72
CA VAL A 86 11.72 -33.37 -27.17
C VAL A 86 13.00 -33.40 -26.34
N SER A 87 13.25 -34.53 -25.71
CA SER A 87 14.47 -34.77 -24.93
C SER A 87 15.12 -36.07 -25.41
N GLY A 88 16.43 -36.01 -25.57
CA GLY A 88 17.25 -37.18 -25.89
C GLY A 88 17.43 -38.15 -24.72
N ALA A 89 16.97 -37.82 -23.52
CA ALA A 89 17.04 -38.68 -22.34
C ALA A 89 15.86 -38.49 -21.41
N ALA A 90 15.66 -39.45 -20.52
CA ALA A 90 14.72 -39.38 -19.42
C ALA A 90 15.30 -38.49 -18.32
N PHE A 91 14.96 -37.23 -18.31
CA PHE A 91 15.42 -36.27 -17.29
C PHE A 91 14.42 -36.05 -16.13
N MET A 92 13.25 -36.65 -16.26
CA MET A 92 12.13 -36.55 -15.30
C MET A 92 11.91 -37.84 -14.50
N SER A 93 12.86 -38.79 -14.55
CA SER A 93 12.74 -39.98 -13.70
C SER A 93 12.88 -39.59 -12.23
N ASN A 94 12.27 -40.39 -11.36
CA ASN A 94 12.41 -40.16 -9.91
C ASN A 94 13.88 -40.25 -9.48
N PHE A 95 14.71 -40.97 -10.20
CA PHE A 95 16.13 -41.10 -9.89
C PHE A 95 16.89 -39.78 -10.12
N GLU A 96 16.73 -39.14 -11.30
CA GLU A 96 17.39 -37.89 -11.60
C GLU A 96 16.85 -36.71 -10.78
N VAL A 97 15.54 -36.63 -10.61
CA VAL A 97 14.93 -35.58 -9.79
C VAL A 97 15.27 -35.75 -8.33
N GLN A 98 15.21 -36.97 -7.79
CA GLN A 98 15.54 -37.24 -6.40
C GLN A 98 17.03 -37.01 -6.11
N ALA A 99 17.92 -37.39 -7.01
CA ALA A 99 19.35 -37.13 -6.88
C ALA A 99 19.65 -35.64 -6.77
N THR A 100 18.91 -34.77 -7.46
CA THR A 100 19.09 -33.31 -7.40
C THR A 100 18.49 -32.66 -6.15
N ILE A 101 17.49 -33.28 -5.52
CA ILE A 101 16.87 -32.78 -4.28
C ILE A 101 17.62 -33.27 -3.03
N SER A 102 18.11 -34.51 -3.07
CA SER A 102 18.65 -35.19 -1.87
C SER A 102 20.16 -35.35 -1.88
N ASP A 103 20.87 -34.75 -2.82
CA ASP A 103 22.32 -34.94 -2.91
C ASP A 103 23.07 -34.20 -1.83
N ASN A 104 23.34 -34.90 -0.75
CA ASN A 104 24.08 -34.45 0.41
C ASN A 104 25.60 -34.62 0.31
N GLY A 105 26.18 -34.76 -0.86
CA GLY A 105 27.60 -35.01 -0.90
C GLY A 105 28.32 -34.93 -2.26
N SER A 106 27.65 -34.64 -3.33
CA SER A 106 28.35 -34.41 -4.59
C SER A 106 28.77 -32.96 -4.73
N GLU A 107 29.96 -32.77 -5.31
CA GLU A 107 30.51 -31.43 -5.61
C GLU A 107 29.70 -30.67 -6.67
N LYS A 108 28.62 -31.27 -7.21
CA LYS A 108 27.81 -30.73 -8.29
C LYS A 108 26.34 -30.83 -7.93
N ASN A 109 25.72 -29.69 -7.69
CA ASN A 109 24.27 -29.59 -7.56
C ASN A 109 23.61 -29.61 -8.95
N TYR A 110 22.89 -30.65 -9.25
CA TYR A 110 22.08 -30.74 -10.47
C TYR A 110 20.69 -30.12 -10.23
N SER A 111 20.14 -29.46 -11.25
CA SER A 111 18.89 -28.73 -11.16
C SER A 111 17.75 -29.35 -11.97
N ASN A 112 17.74 -30.67 -12.18
CA ASN A 112 16.72 -31.34 -12.96
C ASN A 112 15.31 -31.11 -12.43
N TYR A 113 15.12 -31.01 -11.12
CA TYR A 113 13.83 -30.68 -10.53
C TYR A 113 13.28 -29.32 -11.01
N LYS A 114 14.15 -28.32 -11.25
CA LYS A 114 13.76 -27.01 -11.78
C LYS A 114 13.23 -27.08 -13.20
N ILE A 115 13.84 -27.96 -14.04
CA ILE A 115 13.34 -28.23 -15.39
C ILE A 115 11.92 -28.83 -15.29
N CYS A 116 11.76 -29.87 -14.46
CA CYS A 116 10.45 -30.51 -14.26
C CYS A 116 9.40 -29.51 -13.75
N GLU A 117 9.76 -28.69 -12.79
CA GLU A 117 8.88 -27.66 -12.25
C GLU A 117 8.47 -26.63 -13.32
N ASN A 118 9.44 -26.13 -14.10
CA ASN A 118 9.17 -25.18 -15.17
C ASN A 118 8.30 -25.80 -16.29
N LEU A 119 8.52 -27.06 -16.61
CA LEU A 119 7.69 -27.79 -17.59
C LEU A 119 6.27 -27.97 -17.08
N LEU A 120 6.09 -28.35 -15.82
CA LEU A 120 4.76 -28.49 -15.21
C LEU A 120 4.02 -27.14 -15.19
N ARG A 121 4.73 -26.06 -14.91
CA ARG A 121 4.18 -24.70 -14.97
C ARG A 121 3.79 -24.30 -16.40
N ALA A 122 4.58 -24.67 -17.39
CA ALA A 122 4.29 -24.38 -18.80
C ALA A 122 3.07 -25.15 -19.33
N ILE A 123 2.90 -26.40 -18.88
CA ILE A 123 1.75 -27.26 -19.27
C ILE A 123 0.47 -26.84 -18.54
N ASN A 124 0.59 -26.36 -17.31
CA ASN A 124 -0.52 -25.90 -16.50
C ASN A 124 -0.23 -24.50 -15.98
N PRO A 125 -0.37 -23.48 -16.83
CA PRO A 125 -0.07 -22.10 -16.43
C PRO A 125 -0.97 -21.70 -15.26
N VAL A 126 -0.35 -21.19 -14.21
CA VAL A 126 -1.08 -20.64 -13.08
C VAL A 126 -1.93 -19.48 -13.59
N LYS A 127 -3.23 -19.59 -13.43
CA LYS A 127 -4.13 -18.48 -13.74
C LYS A 127 -3.88 -17.36 -12.72
N VAL A 128 -3.23 -16.31 -13.16
CA VAL A 128 -3.07 -15.08 -12.37
C VAL A 128 -4.33 -14.23 -12.54
N THR A 129 -4.83 -13.67 -11.45
CA THR A 129 -6.01 -12.82 -11.41
C THR A 129 -5.59 -11.42 -10.99
N ASP A 130 -6.13 -10.40 -11.63
CA ASP A 130 -5.90 -9.00 -11.29
C ASP A 130 -6.33 -8.71 -9.85
N ILE A 131 -5.53 -7.96 -9.11
CA ILE A 131 -5.77 -7.69 -7.69
C ILE A 131 -7.09 -6.97 -7.47
N ALA A 132 -7.49 -6.04 -8.35
CA ALA A 132 -8.79 -5.38 -8.25
C ALA A 132 -9.98 -6.35 -8.30
N THR A 133 -9.87 -7.42 -9.11
CA THR A 133 -10.89 -8.48 -9.17
C THR A 133 -10.98 -9.26 -7.87
N VAL A 134 -9.82 -9.57 -7.25
CA VAL A 134 -9.77 -10.26 -5.96
C VAL A 134 -10.28 -9.37 -4.83
N GLN A 135 -9.91 -8.10 -4.83
CA GLN A 135 -10.35 -7.10 -3.84
C GLN A 135 -11.86 -6.85 -3.89
N ALA A 136 -12.47 -6.94 -5.07
CA ALA A 136 -13.92 -6.81 -5.26
C ALA A 136 -14.71 -8.05 -4.82
N GLN A 137 -14.04 -9.19 -4.56
CA GLN A 137 -14.69 -10.41 -4.08
C GLN A 137 -14.99 -10.30 -2.59
N THR A 138 -16.27 -10.12 -2.26
CA THR A 138 -16.72 -9.95 -0.86
C THR A 138 -17.02 -11.26 -0.15
N GLU A 139 -17.12 -12.37 -0.88
CA GLU A 139 -17.34 -13.69 -0.28
C GLU A 139 -16.00 -14.33 0.07
N ALA A 140 -15.91 -14.91 1.25
CA ALA A 140 -14.72 -15.63 1.72
C ALA A 140 -14.61 -17.02 1.07
N GLY A 141 -13.37 -17.56 1.06
CA GLY A 141 -13.09 -18.93 0.63
C GLY A 141 -12.84 -19.12 -0.88
N HIS A 142 -12.85 -18.07 -1.67
CA HIS A 142 -12.50 -18.14 -3.09
C HIS A 142 -11.00 -18.15 -3.30
N LYS A 143 -10.50 -19.16 -4.00
CA LYS A 143 -9.06 -19.33 -4.25
C LYS A 143 -8.61 -18.52 -5.45
N TYR A 144 -7.56 -17.72 -5.24
CA TYR A 144 -6.91 -16.93 -6.28
C TYR A 144 -5.39 -17.08 -6.24
N THR A 145 -4.77 -16.78 -7.38
CA THR A 145 -3.34 -16.48 -7.46
C THR A 145 -3.19 -15.09 -8.05
N ILE A 146 -2.43 -14.24 -7.39
CA ILE A 146 -2.09 -12.89 -7.82
C ILE A 146 -0.60 -12.75 -8.04
N GLU A 147 -0.20 -11.77 -8.84
CA GLU A 147 1.18 -11.29 -8.93
C GLU A 147 1.19 -9.77 -8.72
N GLY A 148 2.19 -9.28 -8.00
CA GLY A 148 2.31 -7.85 -7.77
C GLY A 148 3.58 -7.48 -7.01
N VAL A 149 3.72 -6.19 -6.75
CA VAL A 149 4.85 -5.59 -6.05
C VAL A 149 4.51 -5.45 -4.57
N VAL A 150 5.42 -5.88 -3.71
CA VAL A 150 5.33 -5.70 -2.26
C VAL A 150 5.46 -4.22 -1.92
N THR A 151 4.49 -3.68 -1.19
CA THR A 151 4.41 -2.26 -0.80
C THR A 151 4.61 -2.00 0.69
N SER A 152 4.75 -3.08 1.49
CA SER A 152 5.13 -3.03 2.92
C SER A 152 6.09 -4.16 3.25
N ASN A 153 7.02 -3.95 4.19
CA ASN A 153 7.99 -4.97 4.58
C ASN A 153 7.33 -6.10 5.39
N ALA A 154 7.85 -7.33 5.23
CA ALA A 154 7.49 -8.44 6.11
C ALA A 154 8.35 -8.42 7.40
N SER A 155 7.82 -9.00 8.48
CA SER A 155 8.47 -9.03 9.80
C SER A 155 9.82 -9.79 9.80
N GLY A 156 10.02 -10.72 8.87
CA GLY A 156 11.30 -11.41 8.68
C GLY A 156 12.39 -10.52 8.10
N TYR A 157 12.02 -9.50 7.34
CA TYR A 157 12.95 -8.52 6.76
C TYR A 157 13.28 -7.39 7.73
N ASP A 158 12.26 -6.71 8.26
CA ASP A 158 12.41 -5.59 9.19
C ASP A 158 11.20 -5.47 10.13
N LYS A 159 11.42 -5.76 11.41
CA LYS A 159 10.35 -5.70 12.41
C LYS A 159 9.91 -4.28 12.77
N ALA A 160 10.76 -3.28 12.54
CA ALA A 160 10.45 -1.91 12.92
C ALA A 160 9.46 -1.24 11.95
N THR A 161 9.43 -1.69 10.69
CA THR A 161 8.59 -1.14 9.62
C THR A 161 7.61 -2.16 9.03
N ALA A 162 7.56 -3.38 9.60
CA ALA A 162 6.68 -4.43 9.15
C ALA A 162 5.35 -4.43 9.91
N PHE A 163 4.28 -4.71 9.22
CA PHE A 163 3.01 -5.06 9.85
C PHE A 163 3.07 -6.49 10.39
N PHE A 164 2.31 -6.76 11.44
CA PHE A 164 2.31 -8.06 12.09
C PHE A 164 1.87 -9.15 11.10
N ASP A 165 2.83 -10.02 10.72
CA ASP A 165 2.66 -11.17 9.85
C ASP A 165 1.87 -10.93 8.56
N CYS A 166 1.83 -9.71 8.03
CA CYS A 166 1.19 -9.41 6.76
C CYS A 166 2.04 -8.49 5.89
N ILE A 167 1.78 -8.54 4.59
CA ILE A 167 2.29 -7.59 3.61
C ILE A 167 1.15 -7.11 2.72
N TYR A 168 1.33 -5.93 2.13
CA TYR A 168 0.48 -5.46 1.05
C TYR A 168 1.16 -5.70 -0.28
N VAL A 169 0.38 -6.16 -1.25
CA VAL A 169 0.83 -6.42 -2.62
C VAL A 169 -0.04 -5.61 -3.57
N GLN A 170 0.59 -4.94 -4.52
CA GLN A 170 -0.09 -4.07 -5.48
C GLN A 170 0.34 -4.39 -6.91
N ASP A 171 -0.63 -4.42 -7.84
CA ASP A 171 -0.44 -4.41 -9.28
C ASP A 171 -0.94 -3.10 -9.90
N GLU A 172 -1.05 -3.04 -11.22
CA GLU A 172 -1.58 -1.86 -11.93
C GLU A 172 -3.09 -1.65 -11.72
N THR A 173 -3.81 -2.66 -11.25
CA THR A 173 -5.26 -2.64 -11.08
C THR A 173 -5.69 -2.30 -9.66
N GLY A 174 -4.92 -2.69 -8.65
CA GLY A 174 -5.29 -2.49 -7.24
C GLY A 174 -4.24 -2.96 -6.26
N GLY A 175 -4.62 -3.00 -4.98
CA GLY A 175 -3.80 -3.49 -3.89
C GLY A 175 -4.60 -4.39 -2.95
N ILE A 176 -3.94 -5.29 -2.22
CA ILE A 176 -4.57 -6.21 -1.27
C ILE A 176 -3.63 -6.55 -0.12
N ASN A 177 -4.20 -6.74 1.06
CA ASN A 177 -3.51 -7.32 2.22
C ASN A 177 -3.34 -8.83 2.03
N CYS A 178 -2.17 -9.36 2.33
CA CYS A 178 -1.83 -10.78 2.29
C CYS A 178 -1.40 -11.25 3.69
N PHE A 179 -2.12 -12.19 4.27
CA PHE A 179 -1.89 -12.73 5.62
C PHE A 179 -2.15 -14.24 5.67
N PRO A 180 -1.41 -15.07 6.42
CA PRO A 180 -0.15 -14.72 7.06
C PRO A 180 1.03 -14.76 6.07
N VAL A 181 2.00 -13.90 6.27
CA VAL A 181 3.25 -13.90 5.50
C VAL A 181 4.45 -13.82 6.45
N ALA A 182 5.27 -14.86 6.40
CA ALA A 182 6.56 -14.92 7.07
C ALA A 182 7.68 -14.96 6.02
N GLY A 183 8.83 -14.36 6.33
CA GLY A 183 10.01 -14.38 5.44
C GLY A 183 10.64 -13.00 5.28
N GLU A 184 11.58 -12.92 4.34
CA GLU A 184 12.40 -11.73 4.10
C GLU A 184 11.89 -10.88 2.93
N PHE A 185 10.58 -10.77 2.78
CA PHE A 185 9.97 -9.92 1.74
C PHE A 185 10.10 -8.44 2.09
N LYS A 186 10.46 -7.64 1.10
CA LYS A 186 10.67 -6.20 1.23
C LYS A 186 9.98 -5.41 0.13
N ILE A 187 9.80 -4.13 0.38
CA ILE A 187 9.27 -3.18 -0.61
C ILE A 187 10.07 -3.26 -1.91
N GLY A 188 9.36 -3.46 -3.04
CA GLY A 188 9.95 -3.62 -4.36
C GLY A 188 10.16 -5.07 -4.81
N ASP A 189 9.97 -6.06 -3.93
CA ASP A 189 9.92 -7.45 -4.36
C ASP A 189 8.69 -7.70 -5.22
N VAL A 190 8.84 -8.45 -6.30
CA VAL A 190 7.72 -8.95 -7.10
C VAL A 190 7.41 -10.36 -6.63
N VAL A 191 6.18 -10.57 -6.21
CA VAL A 191 5.74 -11.84 -5.63
C VAL A 191 4.57 -12.43 -6.40
N ARG A 192 4.49 -13.77 -6.39
CA ARG A 192 3.30 -14.53 -6.72
C ARG A 192 2.72 -15.07 -5.43
N VAL A 193 1.46 -14.75 -5.16
CA VAL A 193 0.75 -15.16 -3.96
C VAL A 193 -0.46 -15.98 -4.33
N THR A 194 -0.60 -17.15 -3.72
CA THR A 194 -1.81 -17.97 -3.80
C THR A 194 -2.47 -18.06 -2.45
N GLY A 195 -3.76 -17.82 -2.40
CA GLY A 195 -4.52 -17.85 -1.15
C GLY A 195 -6.01 -17.91 -1.39
N VAL A 196 -6.78 -17.79 -0.32
CA VAL A 196 -8.23 -17.70 -0.35
C VAL A 196 -8.69 -16.36 0.19
N THR A 197 -9.78 -15.81 -0.34
CA THR A 197 -10.35 -14.56 0.15
C THR A 197 -10.87 -14.72 1.56
N GLU A 198 -10.61 -13.74 2.41
CA GLU A 198 -11.10 -13.63 3.77
C GLU A 198 -11.39 -12.15 4.07
N THR A 199 -12.13 -11.90 5.13
CA THR A 199 -12.38 -10.55 5.63
C THR A 199 -11.97 -10.47 7.09
N TYR A 200 -11.04 -9.58 7.40
CA TYR A 200 -10.60 -9.32 8.77
C TYR A 200 -10.88 -7.85 9.15
N GLN A 201 -11.62 -7.63 10.22
CA GLN A 201 -12.04 -6.27 10.66
C GLN A 201 -12.67 -5.41 9.55
N GLY A 202 -13.34 -6.06 8.60
CA GLY A 202 -13.96 -5.42 7.45
C GLY A 202 -13.01 -5.14 6.27
N GLU A 203 -11.73 -5.42 6.39
CA GLU A 203 -10.77 -5.38 5.28
C GLU A 203 -10.75 -6.71 4.53
N ASN A 204 -10.89 -6.67 3.20
CA ASN A 204 -10.70 -7.85 2.38
C ASN A 204 -9.21 -8.19 2.29
N GLU A 205 -8.88 -9.44 2.57
CA GLU A 205 -7.50 -9.93 2.51
C GLU A 205 -7.41 -11.27 1.82
N LEU A 206 -6.21 -11.64 1.42
CA LEU A 206 -5.90 -12.95 0.89
C LEU A 206 -5.21 -13.78 1.97
N GLN A 207 -5.91 -14.80 2.51
CA GLN A 207 -5.32 -15.79 3.42
C GLN A 207 -4.34 -16.66 2.63
N VAL A 208 -3.06 -16.44 2.87
CA VAL A 208 -1.96 -16.96 2.06
C VAL A 208 -1.74 -18.45 2.31
N SER A 209 -1.77 -19.25 1.24
CA SER A 209 -1.36 -20.64 1.25
C SER A 209 0.05 -20.87 0.70
N SER A 210 0.49 -20.02 -0.23
CA SER A 210 1.87 -19.99 -0.73
C SER A 210 2.23 -18.60 -1.22
N ILE A 211 3.50 -18.24 -1.05
CA ILE A 211 4.10 -17.02 -1.57
C ILE A 211 5.47 -17.32 -2.15
N GLU A 212 5.76 -16.75 -3.30
CA GLU A 212 7.04 -16.93 -4.00
C GLU A 212 7.53 -15.57 -4.51
N LYS A 213 8.79 -15.25 -4.23
CA LYS A 213 9.45 -14.11 -4.85
C LYS A 213 9.85 -14.48 -6.28
N ILE A 214 9.28 -13.80 -7.26
CA ILE A 214 9.49 -14.04 -8.69
C ILE A 214 10.37 -12.98 -9.36
N GLY A 215 10.71 -11.90 -8.63
CA GLY A 215 11.58 -10.84 -9.14
C GLY A 215 11.74 -9.68 -8.18
N GLU A 216 12.34 -8.61 -8.68
CA GLU A 216 12.43 -7.30 -8.01
C GLU A 216 12.18 -6.19 -9.04
N THR A 217 11.64 -5.07 -8.57
CA THR A 217 11.39 -3.89 -9.40
C THR A 217 11.56 -2.62 -8.57
N THR A 218 11.45 -1.47 -9.23
CA THR A 218 11.35 -0.18 -8.54
C THR A 218 10.11 -0.18 -7.65
N PRO A 219 10.22 0.28 -6.40
CA PRO A 219 9.07 0.42 -5.51
C PRO A 219 7.91 1.19 -6.14
N VAL A 220 6.69 0.79 -5.81
CA VAL A 220 5.47 1.49 -6.26
C VAL A 220 5.50 2.94 -5.82
N THR A 221 5.22 3.86 -6.75
CA THR A 221 5.06 5.28 -6.43
C THR A 221 3.69 5.50 -5.81
N PRO A 222 3.59 6.10 -4.61
CA PRO A 222 2.31 6.34 -3.96
C PRO A 222 1.44 7.32 -4.77
N LYS A 223 0.16 7.00 -4.89
CA LYS A 223 -0.83 7.86 -5.54
C LYS A 223 -1.33 8.91 -4.54
N THR A 224 -1.33 10.19 -4.92
CA THR A 224 -1.99 11.22 -4.11
C THR A 224 -3.51 11.06 -4.22
N VAL A 225 -4.19 11.01 -3.07
CA VAL A 225 -5.63 10.77 -2.95
C VAL A 225 -6.31 11.79 -2.05
N THR A 226 -7.63 11.89 -2.16
CA THR A 226 -8.48 12.72 -1.28
C THR A 226 -9.00 11.90 -0.10
N SER A 227 -9.46 12.58 0.94
CA SER A 227 -10.15 11.95 2.06
C SER A 227 -11.39 11.19 1.63
N THR A 228 -12.08 11.68 0.59
CA THR A 228 -13.26 10.99 0.01
C THR A 228 -12.89 9.62 -0.53
N GLN A 229 -11.78 9.50 -1.30
CA GLN A 229 -11.33 8.24 -1.88
C GLN A 229 -10.87 7.22 -0.81
N ILE A 230 -10.35 7.70 0.32
CA ILE A 230 -10.02 6.83 1.46
C ILE A 230 -11.31 6.33 2.12
N ASN A 231 -12.24 7.25 2.39
CA ASN A 231 -13.46 6.98 3.13
C ASN A 231 -14.47 6.12 2.35
N ASP A 232 -14.49 6.19 1.02
CA ASP A 232 -15.34 5.34 0.17
C ASP A 232 -14.73 3.98 -0.19
N GLY A 233 -13.46 3.74 0.21
CA GLY A 233 -12.76 2.49 -0.02
C GLY A 233 -12.26 2.28 -1.46
N SER A 234 -12.40 3.27 -2.35
CA SER A 234 -12.02 3.13 -3.78
C SER A 234 -10.52 2.89 -4.01
N VAL A 235 -9.69 3.10 -3.00
CA VAL A 235 -8.23 2.91 -3.05
C VAL A 235 -7.73 1.84 -2.06
N LEU A 236 -8.63 1.02 -1.52
CA LEU A 236 -8.30 0.01 -0.52
C LEU A 236 -7.16 -0.90 -0.99
N GLY A 237 -6.22 -1.19 -0.08
CA GLY A 237 -5.02 -2.00 -0.33
C GLY A 237 -3.89 -1.28 -1.07
N GLN A 238 -4.12 -0.10 -1.66
CA GLN A 238 -3.12 0.63 -2.44
C GLN A 238 -2.21 1.50 -1.57
N LEU A 239 -0.99 1.70 -2.04
CA LEU A 239 -0.04 2.67 -1.48
C LEU A 239 -0.45 4.08 -1.91
N VAL A 240 -0.80 4.92 -0.94
CA VAL A 240 -1.35 6.26 -1.19
C VAL A 240 -0.68 7.33 -0.35
N THR A 241 -0.80 8.59 -0.78
CA THR A 241 -0.41 9.77 -0.02
C THR A 241 -1.60 10.70 0.15
N LEU A 242 -1.94 11.01 1.40
CA LEU A 242 -2.91 12.04 1.76
C LEU A 242 -2.18 13.31 2.16
N LYS A 243 -2.65 14.46 1.63
CA LYS A 243 -2.16 15.78 1.99
C LYS A 243 -3.28 16.62 2.58
N GLY A 244 -2.96 17.46 3.54
CA GLY A 244 -3.95 18.33 4.17
C GLY A 244 -3.43 19.01 5.43
N PHE A 245 -4.33 19.25 6.37
CA PHE A 245 -4.02 19.85 7.66
C PHE A 245 -4.45 18.95 8.81
N VAL A 246 -3.63 18.85 9.83
CA VAL A 246 -3.96 18.11 11.05
C VAL A 246 -5.07 18.85 11.80
N VAL A 247 -6.18 18.17 12.04
CA VAL A 247 -7.32 18.70 12.82
C VAL A 247 -7.50 18.02 14.16
N GLY A 248 -6.79 16.93 14.41
CA GLY A 248 -6.77 16.20 15.66
C GLY A 248 -5.78 15.06 15.63
N TYR A 249 -5.34 14.57 16.76
CA TYR A 249 -4.54 13.35 16.87
C TYR A 249 -4.70 12.72 18.27
N GLU A 250 -4.50 11.42 18.34
CA GLU A 250 -4.53 10.64 19.57
C GLU A 250 -3.20 9.93 19.76
N MET A 251 -2.78 9.85 21.03
CA MET A 251 -1.56 9.16 21.44
C MET A 251 -1.90 7.93 22.28
N ALA A 252 -1.09 6.89 22.14
CA ALA A 252 -1.08 5.77 23.06
C ALA A 252 0.37 5.40 23.38
N ASP A 253 0.64 5.03 24.63
CA ASP A 253 1.97 4.66 25.14
C ASP A 253 3.07 5.71 24.83
N GLY A 254 2.67 7.00 24.80
CA GLY A 254 3.59 8.11 24.54
C GLY A 254 3.94 8.36 23.09
N LEU A 255 3.32 7.65 22.15
CA LEU A 255 3.52 7.81 20.71
C LEU A 255 2.20 8.10 19.99
N VAL A 256 2.27 8.85 18.90
CA VAL A 256 1.11 9.13 18.04
C VAL A 256 0.63 7.84 17.38
N GLN A 257 -0.66 7.57 17.46
CA GLN A 257 -1.29 6.42 16.81
C GLN A 257 -2.37 6.81 15.80
N THR A 258 -3.13 7.86 16.07
CA THR A 258 -4.17 8.33 15.16
C THR A 258 -3.94 9.79 14.84
N ILE A 259 -4.07 10.16 13.55
CA ILE A 259 -4.05 11.55 13.10
C ILE A 259 -5.28 11.76 12.20
N LEU A 260 -6.03 12.83 12.47
CA LEU A 260 -7.15 13.26 11.66
C LEU A 260 -6.68 14.36 10.71
N VAL A 261 -6.82 14.12 9.42
CA VAL A 261 -6.34 14.99 8.36
C VAL A 261 -7.52 15.54 7.57
N ARG A 262 -7.66 16.86 7.52
CA ARG A 262 -8.60 17.56 6.64
C ARG A 262 -7.88 17.89 5.33
N ASP A 263 -8.41 17.40 4.23
CA ASP A 263 -7.88 17.69 2.90
C ASP A 263 -8.40 19.02 2.31
N SER A 264 -8.02 19.33 1.10
CA SER A 264 -8.43 20.54 0.37
C SER A 264 -9.92 20.60 0.03
N GLU A 265 -10.63 19.46 0.09
CA GLU A 265 -12.10 19.39 -0.09
C GLU A 265 -12.84 19.61 1.24
N GLY A 266 -12.12 19.82 2.34
CA GLY A 266 -12.67 19.96 3.69
C GLY A 266 -13.16 18.66 4.32
N LYS A 267 -12.84 17.50 3.69
CA LYS A 267 -13.17 16.18 4.22
C LYS A 267 -12.05 15.69 5.14
N ILE A 268 -12.43 14.85 6.09
CA ILE A 268 -11.49 14.30 7.08
C ILE A 268 -11.30 12.81 6.81
N ALA A 269 -10.04 12.36 6.80
CA ALA A 269 -9.67 10.97 6.82
C ALA A 269 -8.71 10.66 7.97
N ARG A 270 -8.68 9.39 8.36
CA ARG A 270 -7.85 8.87 9.44
C ARG A 270 -6.53 8.32 8.93
N VAL A 271 -5.44 8.74 9.55
CA VAL A 271 -4.11 8.16 9.42
C VAL A 271 -3.84 7.37 10.69
N PHE A 272 -3.37 6.13 10.56
CA PHE A 272 -3.15 5.22 11.68
C PHE A 272 -1.73 4.67 11.66
N ILE A 273 -1.10 4.64 12.83
CA ILE A 273 0.24 4.10 13.04
C ILE A 273 0.13 3.04 14.12
N ASP A 274 0.38 1.77 13.76
CA ASP A 274 0.41 0.69 14.75
C ASP A 274 1.44 0.99 15.85
N GLY A 275 1.10 0.72 17.09
CA GLY A 275 1.93 1.08 18.25
C GLY A 275 3.32 0.46 18.27
N TYR A 276 3.56 -0.58 17.48
CA TYR A 276 4.86 -1.24 17.34
C TYR A 276 5.70 -0.70 16.17
N ILE A 277 5.13 0.13 15.29
CA ILE A 277 5.85 0.69 14.14
C ILE A 277 6.83 1.78 14.60
N THR A 278 8.10 1.59 14.25
CA THR A 278 9.21 2.56 14.45
C THR A 278 9.19 3.24 15.82
N THR A 279 9.14 2.45 16.89
CA THR A 279 8.99 2.95 18.28
C THR A 279 10.20 3.75 18.80
N SER A 280 11.30 3.81 18.05
CA SER A 280 12.52 4.54 18.41
C SER A 280 12.41 6.06 18.21
N TYR A 281 11.40 6.52 17.50
CA TYR A 281 11.08 7.96 17.29
C TYR A 281 9.59 8.13 16.98
N ASP A 282 9.10 9.36 17.14
CA ASP A 282 7.72 9.71 16.81
C ASP A 282 7.66 10.65 15.60
N VAL A 283 6.43 10.96 15.16
CA VAL A 283 6.16 11.92 14.09
C VAL A 283 6.69 13.30 14.51
N LYS A 284 7.56 13.88 13.69
CA LYS A 284 8.19 15.17 13.99
C LYS A 284 7.25 16.33 13.67
N ASN A 285 7.32 17.38 14.48
CA ASN A 285 6.60 18.65 14.29
C ASN A 285 5.08 18.51 14.16
N LEU A 286 4.50 17.43 14.70
CA LEU A 286 3.06 17.25 14.70
C LEU A 286 2.40 18.26 15.65
N SER A 287 1.47 19.03 15.12
CA SER A 287 0.60 19.94 15.87
C SER A 287 -0.71 20.13 15.12
N ILE A 288 -1.78 20.50 15.83
CA ILE A 288 -3.02 20.88 15.17
C ILE A 288 -2.74 22.10 14.28
N GLY A 289 -3.29 22.10 13.06
CA GLY A 289 -3.08 23.15 12.08
C GLY A 289 -1.82 23.02 11.24
N CYS A 290 -0.87 22.09 11.54
CA CYS A 290 0.28 21.86 10.67
C CYS A 290 -0.14 21.25 9.33
N GLU A 291 0.56 21.59 8.26
CA GLU A 291 0.42 20.92 6.97
C GLU A 291 1.04 19.53 7.04
N ILE A 292 0.32 18.52 6.56
CA ILE A 292 0.73 17.12 6.63
C ILE A 292 0.76 16.47 5.25
N SER A 293 1.74 15.60 5.05
CA SER A 293 1.78 14.63 3.97
C SER A 293 2.02 13.26 4.60
N ALA A 294 1.02 12.37 4.53
CA ALA A 294 1.06 11.02 5.10
C ALA A 294 0.99 9.98 4.00
N THR A 295 2.01 9.11 3.92
CA THR A 295 2.10 8.03 2.94
C THR A 295 1.97 6.68 3.63
N GLY A 296 1.06 5.82 3.14
CA GLY A 296 0.81 4.49 3.71
C GLY A 296 -0.17 3.68 2.87
N LEU A 297 -0.61 2.57 3.41
CA LEU A 297 -1.56 1.66 2.78
C LEU A 297 -2.99 2.07 3.13
N ALA A 298 -3.85 2.26 2.11
CA ALA A 298 -5.27 2.41 2.35
C ALA A 298 -5.83 1.09 2.91
N SER A 299 -6.42 1.13 4.08
CA SER A 299 -6.77 -0.01 4.92
C SER A 299 -8.12 0.22 5.60
N TYR A 300 -8.68 -0.80 6.20
CA TYR A 300 -9.98 -0.74 6.85
C TYR A 300 -9.92 -1.38 8.24
N ASP A 301 -10.68 -0.83 9.19
CA ASP A 301 -10.80 -1.37 10.53
C ASP A 301 -12.12 -0.91 11.15
N ASN A 302 -13.14 -1.76 11.05
CA ASN A 302 -14.49 -1.49 11.55
C ASN A 302 -14.63 -1.60 13.06
N THR A 303 -13.56 -1.91 13.76
CA THR A 303 -13.57 -1.96 15.24
C THR A 303 -13.14 -0.66 15.89
N PHE A 304 -12.63 0.29 15.08
CA PHE A 304 -12.10 1.55 15.60
C PHE A 304 -13.18 2.61 15.78
N VAL A 305 -13.16 3.21 16.97
CA VAL A 305 -14.03 4.33 17.35
C VAL A 305 -13.17 5.40 18.03
N LEU A 306 -13.31 6.65 17.62
CA LEU A 306 -12.66 7.78 18.28
C LEU A 306 -13.15 7.95 19.73
N ALA A 307 -12.40 8.67 20.54
CA ALA A 307 -12.73 8.94 21.92
C ALA A 307 -14.10 9.64 22.12
N ASP A 308 -14.59 10.37 21.11
CA ASP A 308 -15.91 11.01 21.10
C ASP A 308 -17.05 10.11 20.62
N GLY A 309 -16.76 8.84 20.29
CA GLY A 309 -17.73 7.87 19.80
C GLY A 309 -17.91 7.85 18.28
N THR A 310 -17.12 8.62 17.52
CA THR A 310 -17.20 8.63 16.05
C THR A 310 -16.52 7.39 15.47
N GLU A 311 -17.25 6.64 14.64
CA GLU A 311 -16.71 5.51 13.88
C GLU A 311 -15.92 6.00 12.67
N MET A 312 -14.67 5.54 12.51
CA MET A 312 -13.81 5.86 11.37
C MET A 312 -13.04 4.62 10.89
N ALA A 313 -13.76 3.69 10.27
CA ALA A 313 -13.22 2.43 9.81
C ALA A 313 -12.16 2.57 8.69
N PRO A 314 -12.36 3.35 7.60
CA PRO A 314 -11.32 3.59 6.60
C PRO A 314 -10.14 4.36 7.18
N ARG A 315 -8.93 3.97 6.76
CA ARG A 315 -7.70 4.60 7.25
C ARG A 315 -6.55 4.50 6.23
N ILE A 316 -5.51 5.30 6.46
CA ILE A 316 -4.17 5.05 5.89
C ILE A 316 -3.32 4.43 6.99
N ARG A 317 -2.81 3.22 6.77
CA ARG A 317 -1.93 2.50 7.70
C ARG A 317 -0.47 2.81 7.36
N ILE A 318 0.22 3.47 8.26
CA ILE A 318 1.58 3.97 8.09
C ILE A 318 2.61 2.85 8.28
N ARG A 319 3.58 2.76 7.37
CA ARG A 319 4.66 1.74 7.38
C ARG A 319 5.87 2.16 8.20
N ASP A 320 6.15 3.46 8.25
CA ASP A 320 7.24 4.09 8.99
C ASP A 320 6.78 5.47 9.43
N ARG A 321 7.08 5.89 10.68
CA ARG A 321 6.71 7.22 11.17
C ARG A 321 7.36 8.35 10.36
N ASN A 322 8.47 8.09 9.64
CA ASN A 322 9.04 9.04 8.68
C ASN A 322 8.20 9.20 7.39
N ASP A 323 7.26 8.30 7.11
CA ASP A 323 6.31 8.44 6.00
C ASP A 323 5.22 9.51 6.31
N VAL A 324 5.23 10.07 7.53
CA VAL A 324 4.41 11.20 7.96
C VAL A 324 5.29 12.43 8.11
N VAL A 325 5.10 13.39 7.23
CA VAL A 325 5.85 14.66 7.21
C VAL A 325 4.92 15.80 7.59
N CYS A 326 5.23 16.49 8.68
CA CYS A 326 4.52 17.68 9.12
C CYS A 326 5.40 18.91 8.97
N THR A 327 4.84 19.98 8.41
CA THR A 327 5.49 21.30 8.29
C THR A 327 4.65 22.36 8.99
N ALA A 328 5.31 23.33 9.60
CA ALA A 328 4.62 24.45 10.21
C ALA A 328 3.81 25.21 9.15
N HIS A 329 2.58 25.57 9.50
CA HIS A 329 1.69 26.34 8.65
C HIS A 329 1.56 27.76 9.21
N GLU A 330 1.80 28.77 8.37
CA GLU A 330 1.51 30.16 8.70
C GLU A 330 0.01 30.42 8.45
N HIS A 331 -0.72 30.75 9.54
CA HIS A 331 -2.15 30.95 9.45
C HIS A 331 -2.50 32.26 8.74
N THR A 332 -3.34 32.16 7.72
CA THR A 332 -3.97 33.29 7.06
C THR A 332 -5.42 33.39 7.53
N PHE A 333 -5.64 34.13 8.61
CA PHE A 333 -6.96 34.32 9.16
C PHE A 333 -7.78 35.33 8.33
N GLY A 334 -9.07 35.04 8.18
CA GLY A 334 -10.06 35.95 7.64
C GLY A 334 -10.40 37.12 8.58
N GLU A 335 -11.45 37.85 8.24
CA GLU A 335 -11.97 38.95 9.06
C GLU A 335 -12.57 38.43 10.37
N TRP A 336 -12.56 39.29 11.40
CA TRP A 336 -13.23 38.99 12.66
C TRP A 336 -14.74 39.04 12.50
N VAL A 337 -15.44 38.01 12.95
CA VAL A 337 -16.89 37.88 12.93
C VAL A 337 -17.41 37.80 14.35
N VAL A 338 -18.34 38.68 14.71
CA VAL A 338 -19.00 38.68 16.02
C VAL A 338 -19.89 37.43 16.12
N THR A 339 -19.53 36.51 17.00
CA THR A 339 -20.30 35.28 17.26
C THR A 339 -21.25 35.42 18.44
N THR A 340 -20.88 36.29 19.39
CA THR A 340 -21.76 36.68 20.48
C THR A 340 -21.65 38.20 20.68
N ALA A 341 -22.74 38.92 20.47
CA ALA A 341 -22.73 40.36 20.70
C ALA A 341 -22.59 40.69 22.19
N PRO A 342 -21.77 41.70 22.58
CA PRO A 342 -21.69 42.13 23.95
C PRO A 342 -22.99 42.77 24.41
N THR A 343 -23.33 42.61 25.68
CA THR A 343 -24.42 43.30 26.32
C THR A 343 -23.89 44.45 27.19
N CYS A 344 -24.75 45.14 27.90
CA CYS A 344 -24.28 46.15 28.83
C CYS A 344 -23.40 45.60 29.97
N THR A 345 -23.61 44.32 30.36
CA THR A 345 -22.99 43.68 31.51
C THR A 345 -22.22 42.43 31.23
N GLN A 346 -22.41 41.87 30.02
CA GLN A 346 -21.73 40.63 29.61
C GLN A 346 -20.85 40.91 28.41
N ASP A 347 -19.65 40.34 28.45
CA ASP A 347 -18.74 40.35 27.32
C ASP A 347 -19.31 39.60 26.13
N GLY A 348 -18.99 40.06 24.94
CA GLY A 348 -19.23 39.39 23.67
C GLY A 348 -18.01 38.59 23.26
N LEU A 349 -18.16 37.87 22.12
CA LEU A 349 -17.13 37.06 21.51
C LEU A 349 -17.09 37.31 20.03
N GLU A 350 -15.91 37.45 19.45
CA GLU A 350 -15.71 37.38 18.00
C GLU A 350 -14.65 36.35 17.67
N THR A 351 -14.79 35.79 16.49
CA THR A 351 -13.91 34.74 15.99
C THR A 351 -13.41 35.07 14.60
N ARG A 352 -12.26 34.55 14.26
CA ARG A 352 -11.77 34.48 12.88
C ARG A 352 -11.22 33.11 12.59
N THR A 353 -11.33 32.69 11.34
CA THR A 353 -10.94 31.34 10.93
C THR A 353 -9.85 31.40 9.87
N CYS A 354 -8.81 30.56 10.02
CA CYS A 354 -7.83 30.37 8.97
C CYS A 354 -8.50 29.65 7.78
N SER A 355 -8.42 30.26 6.59
CA SER A 355 -9.07 29.72 5.38
C SER A 355 -8.47 28.40 4.91
N ALA A 356 -7.21 28.12 5.22
CA ALA A 356 -6.50 26.92 4.79
C ALA A 356 -6.72 25.73 5.76
N CYS A 357 -6.43 25.89 7.06
CA CYS A 357 -6.50 24.80 8.02
C CYS A 357 -7.80 24.76 8.85
N GLY A 358 -8.61 25.82 8.80
CA GLY A 358 -9.86 25.92 9.54
C GLY A 358 -9.68 26.19 11.05
N GLU A 359 -8.45 26.52 11.50
CA GLU A 359 -8.22 26.91 12.89
C GLU A 359 -8.96 28.18 13.22
N VAL A 360 -9.57 28.21 14.41
CA VAL A 360 -10.40 29.34 14.88
C VAL A 360 -9.67 30.06 16.01
N GLU A 361 -9.43 31.33 15.80
CA GLU A 361 -8.96 32.24 16.84
C GLU A 361 -10.15 33.01 17.41
N THR A 362 -10.16 33.20 18.73
CA THR A 362 -11.23 33.88 19.43
C THR A 362 -10.70 35.07 20.26
N ARG A 363 -11.46 36.14 20.32
CA ARG A 363 -11.18 37.23 21.27
C ARG A 363 -12.47 37.78 21.90
N VAL A 364 -12.30 38.27 23.10
CA VAL A 364 -13.41 38.85 23.87
C VAL A 364 -13.67 40.27 23.40
N ILE A 365 -14.94 40.61 23.21
CA ILE A 365 -15.43 41.99 23.06
C ILE A 365 -15.92 42.43 24.44
N PRO A 366 -15.30 43.42 25.08
CA PRO A 366 -15.71 43.86 26.42
C PRO A 366 -17.17 44.30 26.45
N ALA A 367 -17.83 44.07 27.58
CA ALA A 367 -19.18 44.58 27.82
C ALA A 367 -19.29 46.07 27.55
N ALA A 368 -20.34 46.48 26.86
CA ALA A 368 -20.51 47.89 26.42
C ALA A 368 -20.68 48.88 27.57
N GLY A 369 -21.04 48.39 28.76
CA GLY A 369 -21.45 49.22 29.86
C GLY A 369 -22.87 49.79 29.68
N HIS A 370 -23.35 50.54 30.70
CA HIS A 370 -24.65 51.21 30.59
C HIS A 370 -24.45 52.66 30.14
N ASP A 371 -25.23 53.07 29.16
CA ASP A 371 -25.38 54.46 28.72
C ASP A 371 -26.74 55.01 29.24
N TYR A 372 -26.70 55.74 30.35
CA TYR A 372 -27.89 56.21 31.02
C TYR A 372 -28.35 57.57 30.50
N LYS A 373 -29.64 57.64 30.12
CA LYS A 373 -30.33 58.86 29.76
C LYS A 373 -31.69 58.91 30.48
N ASP A 374 -31.99 60.00 31.09
CA ASP A 374 -33.22 60.21 31.84
C ASP A 374 -33.52 59.10 32.89
N GLY A 375 -32.44 58.59 33.52
CA GLY A 375 -32.53 57.58 34.55
C GLY A 375 -32.66 56.13 34.06
N LYS A 376 -32.56 55.87 32.74
CA LYS A 376 -32.59 54.55 32.19
C LYS A 376 -31.49 54.34 31.16
N CYS A 377 -30.92 53.13 31.13
CA CYS A 377 -29.97 52.74 30.09
C CYS A 377 -30.68 52.71 28.72
N THR A 378 -30.07 53.36 27.73
CA THR A 378 -30.63 53.48 26.38
C THR A 378 -30.64 52.14 25.63
N VAL A 379 -29.83 51.18 26.06
CA VAL A 379 -29.64 49.85 25.41
C VAL A 379 -30.51 48.77 26.08
N CYS A 380 -30.39 48.59 27.40
CA CYS A 380 -31.08 47.50 28.12
C CYS A 380 -32.28 47.93 28.96
N GLY A 381 -32.47 49.24 29.15
CA GLY A 381 -33.57 49.80 29.93
C GLY A 381 -33.39 49.73 31.43
N GLU A 382 -32.23 49.26 31.92
CA GLU A 382 -31.95 49.20 33.34
C GLU A 382 -31.90 50.58 33.97
N THR A 383 -32.41 50.70 35.20
CA THR A 383 -32.49 51.98 35.92
C THR A 383 -31.13 52.41 36.46
N ASP A 384 -30.71 53.62 36.24
CA ASP A 384 -29.50 54.21 36.80
C ASP A 384 -29.61 54.25 38.34
N PRO A 385 -28.75 53.53 39.07
CA PRO A 385 -28.80 53.50 40.51
C PRO A 385 -28.48 54.87 41.16
N ASN A 386 -27.94 55.82 40.40
CA ASN A 386 -27.62 57.14 40.86
C ASN A 386 -28.61 58.23 40.40
N TYR A 387 -29.66 57.84 39.64
CA TYR A 387 -30.64 58.79 39.13
C TYR A 387 -31.50 59.36 40.23
N LYS A 388 -31.43 60.67 40.37
CA LYS A 388 -32.31 61.42 41.25
C LYS A 388 -33.25 62.26 40.40
N PRO A 389 -34.58 61.92 40.34
CA PRO A 389 -35.53 62.75 39.63
C PRO A 389 -35.60 64.14 40.27
N ASP A 390 -35.61 65.16 39.43
CA ASP A 390 -35.76 66.53 39.91
C ASP A 390 -37.04 66.61 40.77
N GLN A 391 -36.86 67.04 42.07
CA GLN A 391 -38.03 67.29 42.89
C GLN A 391 -38.71 68.53 42.37
N PRO A 392 -40.06 68.54 42.24
CA PRO A 392 -40.78 69.75 41.87
C PRO A 392 -40.58 70.80 42.92
N THR A 393 -40.04 71.95 42.54
CA THR A 393 -39.94 73.15 43.41
C THR A 393 -41.34 73.51 43.85
N GLN A 394 -41.63 73.42 45.17
CA GLN A 394 -42.88 73.89 45.73
C GLN A 394 -43.04 75.43 45.48
N PRO A 395 -44.21 75.89 45.05
CA PRO A 395 -44.47 77.32 44.92
C PRO A 395 -44.39 77.97 46.31
N GLY A 396 -43.58 79.04 46.47
CA GLY A 396 -43.42 79.76 47.67
C GLY A 396 -44.73 80.33 48.15
N VAL A 397 -45.10 79.98 49.39
CA VAL A 397 -46.22 80.59 50.13
C VAL A 397 -45.82 82.05 50.48
N LYS A 398 -46.49 83.02 49.85
CA LYS A 398 -46.43 84.42 50.28
C LYS A 398 -47.17 84.55 51.62
N THR A 399 -46.47 84.67 52.70
CA THR A 399 -47.08 85.18 53.99
C THR A 399 -47.26 86.67 53.87
N GLY A 400 -48.50 87.12 53.75
CA GLY A 400 -48.89 88.54 53.93
C GLY A 400 -48.86 88.85 55.38
N ASP A 401 -48.06 89.88 55.76
CA ASP A 401 -48.12 90.49 57.04
C ASP A 401 -49.03 91.74 56.94
N GLU A 402 -50.17 91.67 57.62
CA GLU A 402 -50.98 92.81 57.85
C GLU A 402 -50.78 93.21 59.36
N SER A 403 -50.06 94.22 59.59
CA SER A 403 -50.10 94.89 60.90
C SER A 403 -50.73 96.21 60.74
N ASN A 404 -51.77 96.43 61.55
CA ASN A 404 -52.66 97.54 61.65
C ASN A 404 -52.14 98.51 62.78
N THR A 405 -52.33 99.77 62.54
CA THR A 405 -52.33 100.98 63.23
C THR A 405 -51.09 101.77 63.35
#